data_44aa5feadfc63ad93e0ac34259ef87e5
#
_entry.id   44aa5feadfc63ad93e0ac34259ef87e5
#
_cell.length_a   1.000
_cell.length_b   1.000
_cell.length_c   1.000
_cell.angle_alpha   90.00
_cell.angle_beta   90.00
_cell.angle_gamma   90.00
#
_symmetry.space_group_name_H-M   'P 1'
#
loop_
_entity.id
_entity.type
_entity.pdbx_description
1 polymer ?
#
loop_
_entity_poly.entity_id
_entity_poly.type
_entity_poly.pdbx_seq_one_letter_code
_entity_poly.pdbx_strand_id
1 'polypeptide(L)'
;MIVRSRFRLNSIAAALALAMLSACGFAGDEDKVRVTVVEDGNARINPVGTRLNFASSTMRAAIAKGLVGLDEEGRVVPALAARWIVTDDGLSYIFRLFDTRWDDGRQVTAERVARLLRERFSELRNSRLRYDVTAVDEVVSMTGRVIEIKLKAPHPNFLQLLAQPEMGLFRAGHGAGPMRLLNEDNGVKLVQFDEPSQEDEEAAPEDDRWVSLRSEPAAIAIARYRAGGAQIVLNGKYHHLPLVDAADISSGDLRLDPVAGLFGLRFVRARGFWAVPANREILAMAINRPALLTSFPGVSAWQSRLKIVPEALDVEGINTYPDWASMTMEDRIAFARNHVSGWKASEGPVVPLAIALPDAAGARILFKRIQSDLRRVGLDARKVGINDSSDVQLMDEIAPYDSAQWFLKQFTCVKTSVCLNDADAKIAEADAATNLQIKARLYAEVENMLVDHYNFIPIAVPIRWSLSRPGQRGFAVNPRGWHPLNTLVGIPIS
;
A
#
# COMPACT_ATOMS: atom_id res chain seq x y z
N MET A 1 26.92 -14.22 71.29
CA MET A 1 26.71 -13.13 70.32
C MET A 1 27.09 -13.59 68.91
N ILE A 2 26.46 -14.61 68.37
CA ILE A 2 26.62 -15.10 66.98
C ILE A 2 25.29 -15.81 66.58
N VAL A 3 24.25 -15.07 66.16
CA VAL A 3 23.04 -15.67 65.52
C VAL A 3 22.34 -14.68 64.56
N ARG A 4 22.88 -13.58 64.19
CA ARG A 4 22.20 -12.60 63.28
C ARG A 4 22.68 -12.54 61.84
N SER A 5 23.64 -13.38 61.40
CA SER A 5 24.25 -13.26 60.05
C SER A 5 23.67 -14.20 59.01
N ARG A 6 22.99 -15.30 59.39
CA ARG A 6 22.52 -16.32 58.42
C ARG A 6 21.16 -16.01 57.77
N PHE A 7 20.34 -15.13 58.36
CA PHE A 7 19.02 -14.78 57.80
C PHE A 7 19.04 -13.80 56.63
N ARG A 8 20.08 -12.95 56.52
CA ARG A 8 20.19 -11.98 55.41
C ARG A 8 20.72 -12.58 54.11
N LEU A 9 21.53 -13.64 54.16
CA LEU A 9 22.06 -14.28 52.96
C LEU A 9 20.98 -15.10 52.21
N ASN A 10 20.09 -15.76 52.93
CA ASN A 10 19.02 -16.56 52.35
C ASN A 10 17.93 -15.70 51.71
N SER A 11 17.70 -14.46 52.20
CA SER A 11 16.72 -13.54 51.62
C SER A 11 17.22 -12.91 50.29
N ILE A 12 18.52 -12.69 50.17
CA ILE A 12 19.14 -12.15 48.94
C ILE A 12 19.20 -13.26 47.85
N ALA A 13 19.52 -14.49 48.23
CA ALA A 13 19.52 -15.61 47.30
C ALA A 13 18.11 -15.95 46.76
N ALA A 14 17.06 -15.86 47.61
CA ALA A 14 15.67 -16.04 47.19
C ALA A 14 15.18 -14.88 46.26
N ALA A 15 15.58 -13.64 46.52
CA ALA A 15 15.25 -12.49 45.65
C ALA A 15 15.97 -12.56 44.30
N LEU A 16 17.23 -13.02 44.22
CA LEU A 16 17.94 -13.28 42.97
C LEU A 16 17.35 -14.44 42.20
N ALA A 17 16.90 -15.50 42.86
CA ALA A 17 16.24 -16.64 42.20
C ALA A 17 14.87 -16.25 41.64
N LEU A 18 14.08 -15.39 42.33
CA LEU A 18 12.84 -14.84 41.77
C LEU A 18 13.08 -13.87 40.59
N ALA A 19 14.16 -13.10 40.60
CA ALA A 19 14.51 -12.24 39.49
C ALA A 19 14.98 -13.01 38.22
N MET A 20 15.61 -14.18 38.40
CA MET A 20 15.97 -15.05 37.27
C MET A 20 14.77 -15.80 36.66
N LEU A 21 13.72 -16.07 37.43
CA LEU A 21 12.50 -16.68 36.91
C LEU A 21 11.63 -15.71 36.10
N SER A 22 11.79 -14.40 36.30
CA SER A 22 11.10 -13.37 35.50
C SER A 22 11.77 -13.08 34.16
N ALA A 23 13.01 -13.50 33.95
CA ALA A 23 13.75 -13.29 32.70
C ALA A 23 13.50 -14.35 31.62
N CYS A 24 12.89 -15.51 31.97
CA CYS A 24 12.58 -16.58 31.03
C CYS A 24 11.19 -16.45 30.35
N GLY A 25 10.46 -15.35 30.53
CA GLY A 25 9.06 -15.21 30.10
C GLY A 25 8.82 -14.51 28.76
N PHE A 26 9.85 -14.07 28.01
CA PHE A 26 9.66 -13.27 26.78
C PHE A 26 10.56 -13.64 25.59
N ALA A 27 11.13 -14.82 25.55
CA ALA A 27 11.52 -15.38 24.26
C ALA A 27 10.20 -15.82 23.57
N GLY A 28 9.57 -14.90 22.83
CA GLY A 28 8.48 -15.27 21.92
C GLY A 28 9.04 -16.37 21.02
N ASP A 29 8.25 -17.41 20.80
CA ASP A 29 8.58 -18.48 19.87
C ASP A 29 8.76 -17.83 18.48
N GLU A 30 10.02 -17.54 18.09
CA GLU A 30 10.35 -16.82 16.85
C GLU A 30 9.88 -17.57 15.60
N ASP A 31 9.58 -18.84 15.77
CA ASP A 31 9.13 -19.75 14.74
C ASP A 31 7.59 -19.76 14.58
N LYS A 32 6.87 -19.08 15.49
CA LYS A 32 5.39 -19.07 15.53
C LYS A 32 4.84 -17.66 15.66
N VAL A 33 4.47 -17.05 14.53
CA VAL A 33 4.06 -15.64 14.50
C VAL A 33 2.56 -15.48 14.23
N ARG A 34 1.87 -14.73 15.10
CA ARG A 34 0.45 -14.36 14.93
C ARG A 34 0.32 -12.98 14.34
N VAL A 35 -0.19 -12.91 13.11
CA VAL A 35 -0.39 -11.69 12.34
C VAL A 35 -1.89 -11.37 12.25
N THR A 36 -2.25 -10.12 12.54
CA THR A 36 -3.58 -9.58 12.27
C THR A 36 -3.49 -8.47 11.24
N VAL A 37 -4.28 -8.57 10.18
CA VAL A 37 -4.40 -7.53 9.15
C VAL A 37 -5.63 -6.69 9.45
N VAL A 38 -5.46 -5.38 9.45
CA VAL A 38 -6.57 -4.43 9.58
C VAL A 38 -7.32 -4.36 8.25
N GLU A 39 -8.60 -4.69 8.29
CA GLU A 39 -9.52 -4.57 7.16
C GLU A 39 -10.82 -3.90 7.59
N ASP A 40 -11.47 -3.22 6.65
CA ASP A 40 -12.79 -2.63 6.90
C ASP A 40 -13.88 -3.71 6.76
N GLY A 41 -14.62 -3.94 7.85
CA GLY A 41 -15.71 -4.94 7.91
C GLY A 41 -15.22 -6.39 8.07
N ASN A 42 -16.11 -7.35 7.75
CA ASN A 42 -15.81 -8.80 7.82
C ASN A 42 -15.20 -9.31 6.50
N ALA A 43 -14.09 -8.74 6.08
CA ALA A 43 -13.44 -9.13 4.84
C ALA A 43 -12.89 -10.56 4.96
N ARG A 44 -13.37 -11.47 4.10
CA ARG A 44 -12.86 -12.85 4.03
C ARG A 44 -11.49 -12.85 3.34
N ILE A 45 -10.61 -13.70 3.83
CA ILE A 45 -9.33 -13.97 3.18
C ILE A 45 -9.57 -14.94 2.03
N ASN A 46 -9.34 -14.48 0.79
CA ASN A 46 -9.46 -15.28 -0.43
C ASN A 46 -8.29 -14.98 -1.37
N PRO A 47 -7.23 -15.81 -1.40
CA PRO A 47 -6.04 -15.53 -2.17
C PRO A 47 -6.19 -15.80 -3.68
N VAL A 48 -7.26 -16.48 -4.12
CA VAL A 48 -7.39 -16.95 -5.51
C VAL A 48 -8.01 -15.89 -6.43
N GLY A 49 -8.77 -14.93 -5.88
CA GLY A 49 -9.50 -13.92 -6.64
C GLY A 49 -8.62 -12.97 -7.46
N THR A 50 -9.24 -12.19 -8.35
CA THR A 50 -8.58 -11.10 -9.11
C THR A 50 -8.65 -9.76 -8.39
N ARG A 51 -9.59 -9.61 -7.44
CA ARG A 51 -9.71 -8.45 -6.56
C ARG A 51 -9.35 -8.89 -5.15
N LEU A 52 -8.13 -8.60 -4.76
CA LEU A 52 -7.59 -8.97 -3.45
C LEU A 52 -7.76 -7.80 -2.48
N ASN A 53 -8.26 -8.06 -1.26
CA ASN A 53 -8.02 -7.19 -0.12
C ASN A 53 -6.59 -7.40 0.38
N PHE A 54 -6.12 -6.61 1.32
CA PHE A 54 -4.73 -6.67 1.77
C PHE A 54 -4.38 -8.02 2.40
N ALA A 55 -5.27 -8.57 3.25
CA ALA A 55 -5.07 -9.88 3.86
C ALA A 55 -4.98 -11.01 2.81
N SER A 56 -5.83 -10.95 1.78
CA SER A 56 -5.79 -11.91 0.65
C SER A 56 -4.52 -11.77 -0.19
N SER A 57 -4.06 -10.53 -0.42
CA SER A 57 -2.79 -10.25 -1.11
C SER A 57 -1.60 -10.82 -0.35
N THR A 58 -1.57 -10.57 0.97
CA THR A 58 -0.51 -11.04 1.87
C THR A 58 -0.46 -12.56 1.93
N MET A 59 -1.62 -13.21 2.05
CA MET A 59 -1.72 -14.67 1.99
C MET A 59 -1.29 -15.23 0.64
N ARG A 60 -1.73 -14.60 -0.48
CA ARG A 60 -1.37 -15.06 -1.83
C ARG A 60 0.14 -15.07 -2.04
N ALA A 61 0.83 -14.01 -1.63
CA ALA A 61 2.27 -13.93 -1.78
C ALA A 61 3.02 -15.01 -0.96
N ALA A 62 2.45 -15.46 0.16
CA ALA A 62 3.02 -16.54 0.95
C ALA A 62 2.87 -17.92 0.28
N ILE A 63 1.73 -18.18 -0.41
CA ILE A 63 1.40 -19.50 -0.96
C ILE A 63 1.56 -19.62 -2.48
N ALA A 64 1.78 -18.51 -3.20
CA ALA A 64 1.89 -18.51 -4.65
C ALA A 64 2.97 -17.53 -5.12
N LYS A 65 3.94 -18.01 -5.89
CA LYS A 65 4.99 -17.18 -6.51
C LYS A 65 4.53 -16.63 -7.86
N GLY A 66 4.89 -15.36 -8.15
CA GLY A 66 5.02 -14.82 -9.50
C GLY A 66 6.38 -15.17 -10.11
N LEU A 67 6.74 -14.59 -11.24
CA LEU A 67 8.10 -14.71 -11.78
C LEU A 67 9.12 -14.09 -10.82
N VAL A 68 8.80 -12.96 -10.24
CA VAL A 68 9.55 -12.23 -9.23
C VAL A 68 8.64 -11.88 -8.06
N GLY A 69 9.19 -11.52 -6.91
CA GLY A 69 8.47 -11.13 -5.70
C GLY A 69 9.07 -9.88 -5.06
N LEU A 70 8.54 -9.49 -3.90
CA LEU A 70 9.07 -8.40 -3.07
C LEU A 70 9.63 -8.98 -1.77
N ASP A 71 10.82 -8.53 -1.37
CA ASP A 71 11.39 -8.82 -0.06
C ASP A 71 10.81 -7.89 1.05
N GLU A 72 11.32 -8.03 2.28
CA GLU A 72 10.90 -7.22 3.43
C GLU A 72 11.26 -5.73 3.31
N GLU A 73 12.21 -5.36 2.46
CA GLU A 73 12.54 -3.98 2.13
C GLU A 73 11.76 -3.43 0.93
N GLY A 74 10.89 -4.26 0.31
CA GLY A 74 10.09 -3.89 -0.86
C GLY A 74 10.86 -3.87 -2.18
N ARG A 75 12.02 -4.56 -2.24
CA ARG A 75 12.84 -4.72 -3.45
C ARG A 75 12.39 -5.94 -4.24
N VAL A 76 12.56 -5.87 -5.55
CA VAL A 76 12.27 -7.01 -6.44
C VAL A 76 13.34 -8.08 -6.28
N VAL A 77 12.90 -9.29 -5.98
CA VAL A 77 13.75 -10.47 -5.80
C VAL A 77 13.28 -11.64 -6.65
N PRO A 78 14.14 -12.64 -6.93
CA PRO A 78 13.77 -13.90 -7.57
C PRO A 78 12.60 -14.58 -6.85
N ALA A 79 11.72 -15.26 -7.64
CA ALA A 79 10.62 -16.07 -7.08
C ALA A 79 10.47 -17.37 -7.88
N LEU A 80 9.64 -17.47 -8.94
CA LEU A 80 9.72 -18.61 -9.89
C LEU A 80 10.90 -18.49 -10.84
N ALA A 81 11.32 -17.25 -11.17
CA ALA A 81 12.49 -16.99 -11.99
C ALA A 81 13.74 -16.84 -11.13
N ALA A 82 14.78 -17.63 -11.41
CA ALA A 82 16.08 -17.54 -10.77
C ALA A 82 16.86 -16.29 -11.20
N ARG A 83 16.65 -15.86 -12.45
CA ARG A 83 17.29 -14.68 -13.05
C ARG A 83 16.52 -14.21 -14.28
N TRP A 84 16.78 -12.99 -14.70
CA TRP A 84 16.21 -12.41 -15.90
C TRP A 84 17.21 -11.50 -16.62
N ILE A 85 16.91 -11.22 -17.88
CA ILE A 85 17.63 -10.28 -18.74
C ILE A 85 16.56 -9.37 -19.37
N VAL A 86 16.86 -8.09 -19.46
CA VAL A 86 16.06 -7.11 -20.19
C VAL A 86 16.86 -6.67 -21.40
N THR A 87 16.23 -6.65 -22.59
CA THR A 87 16.87 -6.16 -23.81
C THR A 87 17.14 -4.65 -23.74
N ASP A 88 18.14 -4.16 -24.49
CA ASP A 88 18.58 -2.77 -24.44
C ASP A 88 17.46 -1.77 -24.82
N ASP A 89 16.50 -2.20 -25.66
CA ASP A 89 15.32 -1.44 -26.03
C ASP A 89 14.21 -1.44 -24.97
N GLY A 90 14.36 -2.27 -23.90
CA GLY A 90 13.38 -2.42 -22.83
C GLY A 90 12.09 -3.11 -23.25
N LEU A 91 12.05 -3.75 -24.44
CA LEU A 91 10.84 -4.36 -24.99
C LEU A 91 10.73 -5.86 -24.70
N SER A 92 11.82 -6.54 -24.33
CA SER A 92 11.78 -7.97 -24.04
C SER A 92 12.40 -8.29 -22.68
N TYR A 93 11.69 -9.10 -21.90
CA TYR A 93 12.09 -9.61 -20.59
C TYR A 93 12.20 -11.13 -20.66
N ILE A 94 13.43 -11.67 -20.53
CA ILE A 94 13.73 -13.10 -20.63
C ILE A 94 14.02 -13.65 -19.25
N PHE A 95 13.18 -14.57 -18.78
CA PHE A 95 13.23 -15.16 -17.44
C PHE A 95 13.68 -16.62 -17.53
N ARG A 96 14.62 -17.03 -16.67
CA ARG A 96 14.99 -18.43 -16.47
C ARG A 96 14.44 -18.94 -15.14
N LEU A 97 13.55 -19.92 -15.18
CA LEU A 97 12.91 -20.50 -14.01
C LEU A 97 13.89 -21.33 -13.16
N PHE A 98 13.64 -21.35 -11.84
CA PHE A 98 14.19 -22.36 -10.95
C PHE A 98 13.70 -23.76 -11.34
N ASP A 99 14.44 -24.79 -10.90
CA ASP A 99 13.98 -26.17 -10.89
C ASP A 99 13.17 -26.38 -9.60
N THR A 100 11.87 -26.23 -9.67
CA THR A 100 10.99 -26.24 -8.50
C THR A 100 9.65 -26.91 -8.83
N ARG A 101 8.84 -27.19 -7.81
CA ARG A 101 7.57 -27.89 -7.92
C ARG A 101 6.42 -27.03 -7.37
N TRP A 102 5.23 -27.32 -7.83
CA TRP A 102 3.99 -26.88 -7.20
C TRP A 102 3.80 -27.65 -5.87
N ASP A 103 2.97 -27.13 -4.97
CA ASP A 103 2.69 -27.76 -3.67
C ASP A 103 2.05 -29.16 -3.76
N ASP A 104 1.59 -29.57 -4.94
CA ASP A 104 1.13 -30.92 -5.26
C ASP A 104 2.24 -31.85 -5.83
N GLY A 105 3.49 -31.41 -5.78
CA GLY A 105 4.68 -32.16 -6.22
C GLY A 105 4.95 -32.16 -7.74
N ARG A 106 4.08 -31.54 -8.57
CA ARG A 106 4.30 -31.47 -10.01
C ARG A 106 5.32 -30.42 -10.40
N GLN A 107 6.17 -30.73 -11.38
CA GLN A 107 7.21 -29.86 -11.91
C GLN A 107 6.64 -28.52 -12.44
N VAL A 108 7.31 -27.42 -12.11
CA VAL A 108 7.09 -26.12 -12.72
C VAL A 108 7.77 -26.06 -14.08
N THR A 109 7.02 -25.91 -15.19
CA THR A 109 7.58 -25.81 -16.53
C THR A 109 7.28 -24.47 -17.19
N ALA A 110 8.14 -24.04 -18.13
CA ALA A 110 7.97 -22.76 -18.82
C ALA A 110 6.65 -22.69 -19.59
N GLU A 111 6.21 -23.79 -20.23
CA GLU A 111 4.93 -23.82 -20.98
C GLU A 111 3.73 -23.60 -20.06
N ARG A 112 3.78 -24.24 -18.87
CA ARG A 112 2.71 -24.09 -17.89
C ARG A 112 2.67 -22.66 -17.33
N VAL A 113 3.83 -22.13 -16.92
CA VAL A 113 3.94 -20.78 -16.38
C VAL A 113 3.55 -19.73 -17.44
N ALA A 114 4.01 -19.85 -18.69
CA ALA A 114 3.64 -18.95 -19.76
C ALA A 114 2.11 -18.95 -20.03
N ARG A 115 1.46 -20.12 -19.96
CA ARG A 115 -0.01 -20.22 -20.07
C ARG A 115 -0.69 -19.50 -18.91
N LEU A 116 -0.30 -19.79 -17.69
CA LEU A 116 -0.86 -19.15 -16.49
C LEU A 116 -0.67 -17.63 -16.49
N LEU A 117 0.47 -17.14 -16.97
CA LEU A 117 0.74 -15.70 -17.12
C LEU A 117 -0.23 -15.06 -18.13
N ARG A 118 -0.45 -15.68 -19.31
CA ARG A 118 -1.42 -15.19 -20.30
C ARG A 118 -2.83 -15.13 -19.72
N GLU A 119 -3.26 -16.17 -19.03
CA GLU A 119 -4.54 -16.22 -18.31
C GLU A 119 -4.62 -15.09 -17.28
N ARG A 120 -3.56 -14.93 -16.46
CA ARG A 120 -3.48 -13.90 -15.43
C ARG A 120 -3.52 -12.48 -15.99
N PHE A 121 -2.76 -12.18 -17.05
CA PHE A 121 -2.80 -10.87 -17.70
C PHE A 121 -4.20 -10.58 -18.27
N SER A 122 -4.88 -11.58 -18.82
CA SER A 122 -6.26 -11.44 -19.32
C SER A 122 -7.25 -11.12 -18.19
N GLU A 123 -7.17 -11.83 -17.07
CA GLU A 123 -8.02 -11.61 -15.89
C GLU A 123 -7.81 -10.22 -15.28
N LEU A 124 -6.56 -9.77 -15.21
CA LEU A 124 -6.18 -8.50 -14.59
C LEU A 124 -6.57 -7.28 -15.43
N ARG A 125 -7.03 -7.44 -16.69
CA ARG A 125 -7.61 -6.34 -17.49
C ARG A 125 -8.83 -5.69 -16.85
N ASN A 126 -9.47 -6.34 -15.88
CA ASN A 126 -10.59 -5.80 -15.09
C ASN A 126 -10.21 -5.47 -13.65
N SER A 127 -8.91 -5.37 -13.33
CA SER A 127 -8.38 -5.08 -12.00
C SER A 127 -7.82 -3.65 -11.89
N ARG A 128 -7.25 -3.31 -10.72
CA ARG A 128 -6.47 -2.07 -10.52
C ARG A 128 -5.25 -1.98 -11.44
N LEU A 129 -4.71 -3.11 -11.91
CA LEU A 129 -3.54 -3.20 -12.80
C LEU A 129 -3.89 -3.20 -14.29
N ARG A 130 -5.15 -2.95 -14.66
CA ARG A 130 -5.63 -3.09 -16.05
C ARG A 130 -4.81 -2.33 -17.09
N TYR A 131 -4.35 -1.14 -16.75
CA TYR A 131 -3.59 -0.31 -17.70
C TYR A 131 -2.16 -0.82 -17.90
N ASP A 132 -1.60 -1.40 -16.87
CA ASP A 132 -0.21 -1.85 -16.86
C ASP A 132 -0.08 -3.20 -17.58
N VAL A 133 -1.01 -4.12 -17.34
CA VAL A 133 -1.02 -5.42 -18.01
C VAL A 133 -1.31 -5.32 -19.52
N THR A 134 -1.91 -4.24 -20.00
CA THR A 134 -2.12 -3.99 -21.43
C THR A 134 -0.84 -3.64 -22.18
N ALA A 135 0.24 -3.27 -21.47
CA ALA A 135 1.57 -3.09 -22.05
C ALA A 135 2.19 -4.40 -22.57
N VAL A 136 1.72 -5.55 -22.05
CA VAL A 136 2.18 -6.87 -22.51
C VAL A 136 1.64 -7.14 -23.91
N ASP A 137 2.55 -7.48 -24.84
CA ASP A 137 2.24 -7.90 -26.19
C ASP A 137 2.13 -9.41 -26.28
N GLU A 138 3.19 -10.13 -25.89
CA GLU A 138 3.27 -11.57 -26.03
C GLU A 138 3.98 -12.22 -24.82
N VAL A 139 3.59 -13.48 -24.49
CA VAL A 139 4.30 -14.32 -23.51
C VAL A 139 4.61 -15.65 -24.18
N VAL A 140 5.88 -15.97 -24.32
CA VAL A 140 6.37 -17.18 -25.03
C VAL A 140 7.17 -18.05 -24.09
N SER A 141 6.96 -19.38 -24.13
CA SER A 141 7.91 -20.36 -23.60
C SER A 141 8.94 -20.69 -24.70
N MET A 142 10.21 -20.43 -24.46
CA MET A 142 11.27 -20.67 -25.45
C MET A 142 11.84 -22.08 -25.35
N THR A 143 12.24 -22.48 -24.15
CA THR A 143 12.78 -23.82 -23.85
C THR A 143 12.29 -24.22 -22.46
N GLY A 144 12.44 -25.47 -22.05
CA GLY A 144 11.83 -26.05 -20.85
C GLY A 144 11.78 -25.19 -19.58
N ARG A 145 12.71 -24.22 -19.41
CA ARG A 145 12.76 -23.32 -18.26
C ARG A 145 12.95 -21.84 -18.63
N VAL A 146 12.75 -21.45 -19.89
CA VAL A 146 12.94 -20.06 -20.33
C VAL A 146 11.62 -19.49 -20.86
N ILE A 147 11.24 -18.32 -20.34
CA ILE A 147 10.04 -17.57 -20.74
C ILE A 147 10.48 -16.19 -21.20
N GLU A 148 9.93 -15.74 -22.31
CA GLU A 148 10.06 -14.37 -22.79
C GLU A 148 8.70 -13.66 -22.66
N ILE A 149 8.72 -12.41 -22.14
CA ILE A 149 7.59 -11.49 -22.15
C ILE A 149 7.98 -10.29 -23.00
N LYS A 150 7.23 -10.06 -24.08
CA LYS A 150 7.40 -8.90 -24.95
C LYS A 150 6.40 -7.80 -24.59
N LEU A 151 6.88 -6.56 -24.63
CA LEU A 151 6.09 -5.36 -24.36
C LEU A 151 5.87 -4.57 -25.65
N LYS A 152 4.76 -3.85 -25.73
CA LYS A 152 4.43 -2.94 -26.84
C LYS A 152 5.26 -1.64 -26.80
N ALA A 153 5.66 -1.22 -25.61
CA ALA A 153 6.51 -0.05 -25.35
C ALA A 153 7.34 -0.29 -24.10
N PRO A 154 8.50 0.37 -23.93
CA PRO A 154 9.33 0.23 -22.75
C PRO A 154 8.59 0.58 -21.47
N HIS A 155 8.69 -0.29 -20.46
CA HIS A 155 8.08 -0.09 -19.14
C HIS A 155 9.16 -0.32 -18.05
N PRO A 156 9.87 0.72 -17.62
CA PRO A 156 11.02 0.58 -16.70
C PRO A 156 10.69 -0.13 -15.39
N ASN A 157 9.44 0.01 -14.91
CA ASN A 157 8.97 -0.58 -13.65
C ASN A 157 8.24 -1.91 -13.84
N PHE A 158 8.41 -2.58 -14.98
CA PHE A 158 7.69 -3.82 -15.29
C PHE A 158 7.98 -4.95 -14.30
N LEU A 159 9.20 -5.05 -13.79
CA LEU A 159 9.55 -6.03 -12.74
C LEU A 159 8.80 -5.76 -11.43
N GLN A 160 8.63 -4.49 -11.04
CA GLN A 160 7.83 -4.13 -9.86
C GLN A 160 6.34 -4.48 -10.06
N LEU A 161 5.83 -4.35 -11.28
CA LEU A 161 4.49 -4.81 -11.63
C LEU A 161 4.37 -6.33 -11.52
N LEU A 162 5.35 -7.09 -12.05
CA LEU A 162 5.36 -8.55 -11.97
C LEU A 162 5.53 -9.07 -10.53
N ALA A 163 6.10 -8.27 -9.63
CA ALA A 163 6.26 -8.60 -8.22
C ALA A 163 4.98 -8.39 -7.38
N GLN A 164 3.92 -7.80 -7.96
CA GLN A 164 2.66 -7.59 -7.23
C GLN A 164 2.01 -8.92 -6.85
N PRO A 165 1.34 -9.03 -5.69
CA PRO A 165 0.69 -10.26 -5.24
C PRO A 165 -0.32 -10.82 -6.26
N GLU A 166 -0.98 -9.94 -7.01
CA GLU A 166 -1.91 -10.34 -8.08
C GLU A 166 -1.24 -11.19 -9.15
N MET A 167 0.08 -11.10 -9.32
CA MET A 167 0.85 -11.89 -10.28
C MET A 167 1.23 -13.28 -9.78
N GLY A 168 0.95 -13.61 -8.50
CA GLY A 168 1.13 -14.96 -7.98
C GLY A 168 0.29 -15.98 -8.76
N LEU A 169 0.90 -17.11 -9.14
CA LEU A 169 0.31 -18.11 -10.02
C LEU A 169 -0.19 -19.32 -9.24
N PHE A 170 -1.35 -19.82 -9.65
CA PHE A 170 -1.93 -21.07 -9.17
C PHE A 170 -2.17 -22.04 -10.34
N ARG A 171 -1.82 -23.29 -10.13
CA ARG A 171 -2.15 -24.40 -11.03
C ARG A 171 -3.23 -25.27 -10.38
N ALA A 172 -4.46 -25.16 -10.85
CA ALA A 172 -5.61 -25.88 -10.27
C ALA A 172 -5.75 -25.72 -8.74
N GLY A 173 -5.50 -24.51 -8.24
CA GLY A 173 -5.55 -24.18 -6.80
C GLY A 173 -4.22 -24.38 -6.05
N HIS A 174 -3.24 -25.01 -6.66
CA HIS A 174 -1.92 -25.28 -6.09
C HIS A 174 -0.94 -24.16 -6.42
N GLY A 175 -0.26 -23.61 -5.39
CA GLY A 175 0.79 -22.61 -5.53
C GLY A 175 2.19 -23.21 -5.55
N ALA A 176 3.18 -22.36 -5.70
CA ALA A 176 4.60 -22.69 -5.52
C ALA A 176 5.26 -21.66 -4.59
N GLY A 177 4.50 -21.16 -3.62
CA GLY A 177 4.99 -20.20 -2.63
C GLY A 177 5.89 -20.85 -1.58
N PRO A 178 6.57 -20.04 -0.77
CA PRO A 178 7.42 -20.54 0.33
C PRO A 178 6.63 -21.18 1.47
N MET A 179 5.31 -20.99 1.48
CA MET A 179 4.42 -21.53 2.51
C MET A 179 3.23 -22.25 1.87
N ARG A 180 2.65 -23.20 2.61
CA ARG A 180 1.38 -23.85 2.25
C ARG A 180 0.30 -23.52 3.28
N LEU A 181 -0.94 -23.58 2.84
CA LEU A 181 -2.12 -23.31 3.66
C LEU A 181 -2.53 -24.54 4.44
N LEU A 182 -2.69 -24.40 5.77
CA LEU A 182 -3.47 -25.29 6.61
C LEU A 182 -4.69 -24.53 7.14
N ASN A 183 -5.88 -25.10 6.99
CA ASN A 183 -7.10 -24.48 7.53
C ASN A 183 -7.19 -24.69 9.04
N GLU A 184 -7.55 -23.62 9.76
CA GLU A 184 -7.88 -23.65 11.18
C GLU A 184 -9.28 -23.06 11.42
N ASP A 185 -9.94 -23.45 12.51
CA ASP A 185 -11.33 -23.07 12.84
C ASP A 185 -11.54 -21.55 13.02
N ASN A 186 -10.49 -20.79 13.34
CA ASN A 186 -10.56 -19.35 13.66
C ASN A 186 -9.60 -18.45 12.86
N GLY A 187 -9.19 -18.89 11.68
CA GLY A 187 -8.24 -18.14 10.82
C GLY A 187 -7.56 -19.04 9.82
N VAL A 188 -6.41 -18.60 9.36
CA VAL A 188 -5.58 -19.32 8.39
C VAL A 188 -4.22 -19.56 9.03
N LYS A 189 -3.75 -20.79 9.02
CA LYS A 189 -2.39 -21.17 9.39
C LYS A 189 -1.58 -21.42 8.12
N LEU A 190 -0.41 -20.81 8.03
CA LEU A 190 0.56 -20.97 6.99
C LEU A 190 1.79 -21.64 7.58
N VAL A 191 2.23 -22.73 6.97
CA VAL A 191 3.44 -23.47 7.36
C VAL A 191 4.43 -23.46 6.21
N GLN A 192 5.71 -23.76 6.50
CA GLN A 192 6.72 -23.87 5.47
C GLN A 192 6.30 -24.90 4.42
N PHE A 193 6.59 -24.61 3.16
CA PHE A 193 6.50 -25.58 2.09
C PHE A 193 7.87 -26.25 1.93
N ASP A 194 7.94 -27.54 2.29
CA ASP A 194 9.11 -28.38 2.02
C ASP A 194 8.90 -29.05 0.66
N GLU A 195 9.82 -28.81 -0.29
CA GLU A 195 9.81 -29.54 -1.55
C GLU A 195 10.08 -31.04 -1.26
N PRO A 196 9.24 -31.96 -1.75
CA PRO A 196 9.50 -33.39 -1.60
C PRO A 196 10.86 -33.73 -2.22
N SER A 197 11.86 -34.07 -1.42
CA SER A 197 13.13 -34.61 -1.90
C SER A 197 12.94 -36.07 -2.35
N GLN A 198 13.58 -36.45 -3.46
CA GLN A 198 13.51 -37.84 -3.95
C GLN A 198 14.38 -38.81 -3.14
N GLU A 199 15.19 -38.32 -2.19
CA GLU A 199 16.24 -39.09 -1.52
C GLU A 199 15.96 -39.36 -0.02
N ASP A 200 14.98 -38.74 0.61
CA ASP A 200 14.73 -38.90 2.05
C ASP A 200 13.47 -39.72 2.33
N GLU A 201 13.60 -41.04 2.52
CA GLU A 201 12.57 -41.89 3.15
C GLU A 201 12.47 -41.68 4.69
N GLU A 202 13.41 -41.00 5.32
CA GLU A 202 13.30 -40.54 6.70
C GLU A 202 12.66 -39.14 6.68
N ALA A 203 11.44 -39.06 7.18
CA ALA A 203 10.72 -37.79 7.33
C ALA A 203 11.62 -36.78 8.05
N ALA A 204 12.02 -35.73 7.35
CA ALA A 204 12.66 -34.57 7.98
C ALA A 204 11.79 -34.14 9.19
N PRO A 205 12.38 -33.70 10.32
CA PRO A 205 11.61 -33.23 11.44
C PRO A 205 10.64 -32.16 10.96
N GLU A 206 9.36 -32.33 11.28
CA GLU A 206 8.29 -31.41 10.87
C GLU A 206 8.68 -29.99 11.27
N ASP A 207 8.90 -29.12 10.29
CA ASP A 207 9.30 -27.72 10.55
C ASP A 207 8.16 -27.05 11.33
N ASP A 208 8.39 -26.73 12.60
CA ASP A 208 7.39 -26.17 13.51
C ASP A 208 7.16 -24.67 13.28
N ARG A 209 7.77 -24.08 12.21
CA ARG A 209 7.58 -22.68 11.85
C ARG A 209 6.24 -22.45 11.17
N TRP A 210 5.48 -21.52 11.70
CA TRP A 210 4.20 -21.15 11.12
C TRP A 210 3.81 -19.70 11.37
N VAL A 211 2.96 -19.18 10.48
CA VAL A 211 2.31 -17.88 10.63
C VAL A 211 0.79 -18.09 10.70
N SER A 212 0.12 -17.59 11.74
CA SER A 212 -1.32 -17.49 11.71
C SER A 212 -1.75 -16.11 11.24
N LEU A 213 -2.67 -16.06 10.26
CA LEU A 213 -3.17 -14.84 9.66
C LEU A 213 -4.66 -14.66 9.97
N ARG A 214 -5.01 -13.47 10.46
CA ARG A 214 -6.40 -13.05 10.68
C ARG A 214 -6.67 -11.72 9.99
N SER A 215 -7.94 -11.50 9.63
CA SER A 215 -8.45 -10.23 9.10
C SER A 215 -9.49 -9.71 10.07
N GLU A 216 -9.27 -8.51 10.64
CA GLU A 216 -10.13 -7.94 11.68
C GLU A 216 -10.23 -6.41 11.55
N PRO A 217 -11.33 -5.78 12.02
CA PRO A 217 -11.40 -4.34 12.17
C PRO A 217 -10.31 -3.79 13.11
N ALA A 218 -9.85 -2.55 12.85
CA ALA A 218 -8.71 -1.94 13.55
C ALA A 218 -8.83 -1.99 15.08
N ALA A 219 -10.02 -1.73 15.65
CA ALA A 219 -10.20 -1.75 17.10
C ALA A 219 -9.94 -3.13 17.71
N ILE A 220 -10.36 -4.20 17.03
CA ILE A 220 -10.15 -5.59 17.46
C ILE A 220 -8.68 -5.98 17.29
N ALA A 221 -8.07 -5.64 16.15
CA ALA A 221 -6.67 -5.91 15.88
C ALA A 221 -5.74 -5.26 16.91
N ILE A 222 -5.96 -3.99 17.25
CA ILE A 222 -5.20 -3.24 18.25
C ILE A 222 -5.40 -3.84 19.65
N ALA A 223 -6.66 -4.16 20.04
CA ALA A 223 -6.94 -4.81 21.32
C ALA A 223 -6.29 -6.18 21.44
N ARG A 224 -6.27 -6.97 20.35
CA ARG A 224 -5.59 -8.26 20.28
C ARG A 224 -4.09 -8.13 20.45
N TYR A 225 -3.47 -7.15 19.79
CA TYR A 225 -2.04 -6.84 19.95
C TYR A 225 -1.70 -6.48 21.39
N ARG A 226 -2.46 -5.57 21.99
CA ARG A 226 -2.29 -5.16 23.39
C ARG A 226 -2.41 -6.34 24.37
N ALA A 227 -3.32 -7.26 24.10
CA ALA A 227 -3.52 -8.47 24.91
C ALA A 227 -2.49 -9.58 24.63
N GLY A 228 -1.52 -9.39 23.73
CA GLY A 228 -0.52 -10.40 23.34
C GLY A 228 -1.07 -11.51 22.43
N GLY A 229 -2.30 -11.37 21.94
CA GLY A 229 -2.93 -12.32 21.02
C GLY A 229 -2.49 -12.14 19.55
N ALA A 230 -1.80 -11.06 19.21
CA ALA A 230 -1.08 -10.82 17.97
C ALA A 230 0.31 -10.30 18.26
N GLN A 231 1.32 -10.74 17.52
CA GLN A 231 2.68 -10.18 17.55
C GLN A 231 2.84 -9.04 16.57
N ILE A 232 2.08 -9.08 15.47
CA ILE A 232 2.13 -8.08 14.40
C ILE A 232 0.71 -7.69 14.00
N VAL A 233 0.49 -6.37 13.80
CA VAL A 233 -0.71 -5.82 13.14
C VAL A 233 -0.26 -5.09 11.89
N LEU A 234 -0.86 -5.39 10.74
CA LEU A 234 -0.53 -4.83 9.43
C LEU A 234 -1.67 -4.00 8.84
N ASN A 235 -1.37 -3.17 7.85
CA ASN A 235 -2.33 -2.40 7.04
C ASN A 235 -3.12 -1.34 7.80
N GLY A 236 -2.56 -0.78 8.86
CA GLY A 236 -3.16 0.38 9.51
C GLY A 236 -3.13 1.61 8.61
N LYS A 237 -4.22 2.42 8.64
CA LYS A 237 -4.36 3.64 7.84
C LYS A 237 -4.50 4.86 8.76
N TYR A 238 -4.39 6.08 8.19
CA TYR A 238 -4.49 7.35 8.93
C TYR A 238 -5.73 7.42 9.84
N HIS A 239 -6.87 6.92 9.38
CA HIS A 239 -8.13 7.05 10.10
C HIS A 239 -8.25 6.12 11.31
N HIS A 240 -7.33 5.17 11.47
CA HIS A 240 -7.23 4.28 12.62
C HIS A 240 -6.26 4.80 13.71
N LEU A 241 -5.39 5.79 13.41
CA LEU A 241 -4.39 6.31 14.37
C LEU A 241 -4.96 6.72 15.73
N PRO A 242 -6.14 7.38 15.82
CA PRO A 242 -6.72 7.71 17.12
C PRO A 242 -7.06 6.47 17.98
N LEU A 243 -7.22 5.30 17.38
CA LEU A 243 -7.44 4.04 18.13
C LEU A 243 -6.13 3.52 18.73
N VAL A 244 -4.99 3.71 18.03
CA VAL A 244 -3.66 3.34 18.52
C VAL A 244 -3.31 4.19 19.75
N ASP A 245 -3.53 5.50 19.65
CA ASP A 245 -3.33 6.45 20.75
C ASP A 245 -4.23 6.12 21.95
N ALA A 246 -5.54 5.91 21.72
CA ALA A 246 -6.48 5.57 22.79
C ALA A 246 -6.19 4.22 23.45
N ALA A 247 -5.49 3.31 22.77
CA ALA A 247 -5.09 2.01 23.31
C ALA A 247 -3.78 2.06 24.11
N ASP A 248 -3.15 3.24 24.21
CA ASP A 248 -1.88 3.44 24.93
C ASP A 248 -0.77 2.47 24.43
N ILE A 249 -0.68 2.33 23.10
CA ILE A 249 0.36 1.52 22.47
C ILE A 249 1.69 2.26 22.55
N SER A 250 2.76 1.54 22.92
CA SER A 250 4.10 2.11 22.94
C SER A 250 4.47 2.75 21.60
N SER A 251 5.00 3.97 21.60
CA SER A 251 5.49 4.60 20.38
C SER A 251 6.62 3.82 19.71
N GLY A 252 7.35 3.00 20.48
CA GLY A 252 8.35 2.08 19.96
C GLY A 252 7.76 0.89 19.19
N ASP A 253 6.48 0.58 19.35
CA ASP A 253 5.80 -0.49 18.63
C ASP A 253 5.11 -0.01 17.35
N LEU A 254 4.78 1.27 17.25
CA LEU A 254 4.20 1.88 16.06
C LEU A 254 5.27 2.06 14.97
N ARG A 255 5.09 1.39 13.84
CA ARG A 255 5.94 1.46 12.65
C ARG A 255 5.21 2.19 11.54
N LEU A 256 5.85 3.17 10.92
CA LEU A 256 5.31 3.91 9.79
C LEU A 256 6.10 3.56 8.54
N ASP A 257 5.41 3.04 7.52
CA ASP A 257 6.00 2.76 6.22
C ASP A 257 6.10 4.07 5.39
N PRO A 258 7.26 4.35 4.78
CA PRO A 258 7.48 5.54 3.95
C PRO A 258 6.87 5.35 2.54
N VAL A 259 5.57 5.07 2.49
CA VAL A 259 4.89 4.69 1.24
C VAL A 259 4.73 5.86 0.29
N ALA A 260 4.84 5.59 -1.02
CA ALA A 260 4.48 6.52 -2.08
C ALA A 260 3.02 6.29 -2.53
N GLY A 261 2.31 7.38 -2.85
CA GLY A 261 0.93 7.26 -3.30
C GLY A 261 0.16 8.58 -3.26
N LEU A 262 -1.16 8.49 -3.31
CA LEU A 262 -2.08 9.64 -3.34
C LEU A 262 -2.86 9.71 -2.03
N PHE A 263 -2.77 10.86 -1.35
CA PHE A 263 -3.61 11.20 -0.21
C PHE A 263 -4.15 12.62 -0.39
N GLY A 264 -5.45 12.74 -0.66
CA GLY A 264 -6.08 14.02 -0.95
C GLY A 264 -7.54 13.87 -1.39
N LEU A 265 -8.14 14.99 -1.79
CA LEU A 265 -9.54 15.05 -2.22
C LEU A 265 -9.62 15.04 -3.74
N ARG A 266 -10.24 14.02 -4.32
CA ARG A 266 -10.55 13.93 -5.74
C ARG A 266 -11.97 14.42 -5.99
N PHE A 267 -12.14 15.36 -6.93
CA PHE A 267 -13.46 15.72 -7.41
C PHE A 267 -14.06 14.56 -8.22
N VAL A 268 -15.25 14.12 -7.78
CA VAL A 268 -16.03 13.09 -8.49
C VAL A 268 -17.28 13.70 -9.14
N ARG A 269 -17.62 14.92 -8.75
CA ARG A 269 -18.68 15.73 -9.35
C ARG A 269 -18.36 17.21 -9.16
N ALA A 270 -18.46 17.99 -10.24
CA ALA A 270 -18.22 19.43 -10.24
C ALA A 270 -19.46 20.15 -10.74
N ARG A 271 -20.11 20.95 -9.87
CA ARG A 271 -21.32 21.71 -10.18
C ARG A 271 -21.37 23.04 -9.40
N GLY A 272 -22.10 24.00 -9.94
CA GLY A 272 -22.21 25.34 -9.35
C GLY A 272 -20.83 25.95 -9.14
N PHE A 273 -20.57 26.45 -7.94
CA PHE A 273 -19.26 26.99 -7.56
C PHE A 273 -18.09 26.08 -7.95
N TRP A 274 -18.21 24.78 -7.69
CA TRP A 274 -17.12 23.81 -7.91
C TRP A 274 -16.93 23.40 -9.38
N ALA A 275 -17.81 23.84 -10.31
CA ALA A 275 -17.65 23.57 -11.74
C ALA A 275 -16.44 24.31 -12.32
N VAL A 276 -16.10 25.46 -11.77
CA VAL A 276 -15.03 26.35 -12.24
C VAL A 276 -13.69 25.94 -11.61
N PRO A 277 -12.61 25.68 -12.39
CA PRO A 277 -11.30 25.32 -11.85
C PRO A 277 -10.76 26.31 -10.81
N ALA A 278 -10.84 27.62 -11.07
CA ALA A 278 -10.41 28.66 -10.13
C ALA A 278 -11.12 28.59 -8.77
N ASN A 279 -12.37 28.10 -8.72
CA ASN A 279 -13.08 27.90 -7.47
C ASN A 279 -12.61 26.63 -6.73
N ARG A 280 -12.15 25.60 -7.45
CA ARG A 280 -11.50 24.42 -6.84
C ARG A 280 -10.13 24.76 -6.28
N GLU A 281 -9.42 25.70 -6.89
CA GLU A 281 -8.19 26.28 -6.35
C GLU A 281 -8.41 26.89 -4.96
N ILE A 282 -9.53 27.58 -4.73
CA ILE A 282 -9.89 28.12 -3.41
C ILE A 282 -9.93 27.03 -2.33
N LEU A 283 -10.44 25.83 -2.65
CA LEU A 283 -10.38 24.69 -1.72
C LEU A 283 -8.92 24.31 -1.40
N ALA A 284 -8.06 24.27 -2.42
CA ALA A 284 -6.66 23.91 -2.25
C ALA A 284 -5.88 24.94 -1.40
N MET A 285 -6.18 26.25 -1.59
CA MET A 285 -5.59 27.36 -0.84
C MET A 285 -6.07 27.40 0.62
N ALA A 286 -7.36 27.11 0.85
CA ALA A 286 -7.98 27.18 2.17
C ALA A 286 -7.44 26.12 3.16
N ILE A 287 -7.06 24.93 2.69
CA ILE A 287 -6.61 23.83 3.55
C ILE A 287 -5.25 24.14 4.17
N ASN A 288 -5.22 24.26 5.50
CA ASN A 288 -3.99 24.37 6.28
C ASN A 288 -3.41 22.97 6.54
N ARG A 289 -2.63 22.46 5.59
CA ARG A 289 -2.05 21.11 5.62
C ARG A 289 -1.21 20.84 6.87
N PRO A 290 -0.25 21.69 7.26
CA PRO A 290 0.53 21.47 8.48
C PRO A 290 -0.36 21.32 9.73
N ALA A 291 -1.31 22.26 9.94
CA ALA A 291 -2.24 22.22 11.08
C ALA A 291 -3.18 21.01 11.04
N LEU A 292 -3.55 20.53 9.84
CA LEU A 292 -4.34 19.32 9.67
C LEU A 292 -3.53 18.10 10.10
N LEU A 293 -2.28 17.94 9.63
CA LEU A 293 -1.46 16.77 9.89
C LEU A 293 -1.06 16.67 11.38
N THR A 294 -0.75 17.79 12.02
CA THR A 294 -0.45 17.84 13.47
C THR A 294 -1.66 17.47 14.36
N SER A 295 -2.85 17.34 13.80
CA SER A 295 -4.03 16.87 14.54
C SER A 295 -4.07 15.37 14.74
N PHE A 296 -3.12 14.63 14.16
CA PHE A 296 -3.03 13.17 14.30
C PHE A 296 -1.91 12.79 15.27
N PRO A 297 -2.24 12.03 16.33
CA PRO A 297 -1.24 11.61 17.32
C PRO A 297 -0.26 10.58 16.73
N GLY A 298 0.97 10.56 17.23
CA GLY A 298 1.98 9.55 16.92
C GLY A 298 2.64 9.68 15.52
N VAL A 299 2.29 10.69 14.72
CA VAL A 299 2.79 10.86 13.34
C VAL A 299 3.33 12.26 13.07
N SER A 300 4.18 12.77 13.97
CA SER A 300 4.76 14.10 13.88
C SER A 300 5.56 14.37 12.59
N ALA A 301 6.05 13.32 11.93
CA ALA A 301 6.78 13.37 10.66
C ALA A 301 5.88 13.24 9.42
N TRP A 302 4.56 13.31 9.56
CA TRP A 302 3.66 13.19 8.41
C TRP A 302 3.83 14.38 7.47
N GLN A 303 4.23 14.11 6.22
CA GLN A 303 4.61 15.13 5.25
C GLN A 303 3.40 15.59 4.43
N SER A 304 3.22 16.93 4.37
CA SER A 304 2.26 17.55 3.44
C SER A 304 2.74 17.49 2.00
N ARG A 305 1.80 17.47 1.07
CA ARG A 305 2.09 17.46 -0.37
C ARG A 305 1.20 18.43 -1.14
N LEU A 306 1.77 19.08 -2.16
CA LEU A 306 1.06 19.97 -3.09
C LEU A 306 1.05 19.42 -4.53
N LYS A 307 1.97 18.52 -4.86
CA LYS A 307 2.10 17.87 -6.17
C LYS A 307 1.35 16.53 -6.20
N ILE A 308 0.99 16.10 -7.42
CA ILE A 308 0.40 14.79 -7.68
C ILE A 308 1.49 13.73 -7.71
N VAL A 309 2.53 13.94 -8.55
CA VAL A 309 3.65 13.03 -8.71
C VAL A 309 4.78 13.38 -7.73
N PRO A 310 5.39 12.39 -7.06
CA PRO A 310 6.60 12.59 -6.26
C PRO A 310 7.77 13.13 -7.08
N GLU A 311 8.57 14.04 -6.52
CA GLU A 311 9.73 14.66 -7.19
C GLU A 311 10.82 13.66 -7.63
N ALA A 312 10.91 12.52 -6.95
CA ALA A 312 11.91 11.48 -7.22
C ALA A 312 11.55 10.58 -8.40
N LEU A 313 10.38 10.79 -9.03
CA LEU A 313 9.92 9.94 -10.14
C LEU A 313 10.26 10.53 -11.51
N ASP A 314 9.95 9.74 -12.53
CA ASP A 314 10.20 9.92 -13.96
C ASP A 314 9.40 11.07 -14.62
N VAL A 315 9.50 12.28 -14.06
CA VAL A 315 9.00 13.53 -14.64
C VAL A 315 10.13 14.54 -14.74
N GLU A 316 10.27 15.20 -15.89
CA GLU A 316 11.41 16.06 -16.17
C GLU A 316 10.99 17.52 -16.46
N GLY A 317 11.56 18.44 -15.70
CA GLY A 317 11.84 19.79 -16.15
C GLY A 317 10.75 20.85 -16.03
N ILE A 318 9.55 20.59 -15.46
CA ILE A 318 8.50 21.60 -15.33
C ILE A 318 8.13 21.80 -13.85
N ASN A 319 8.04 23.07 -13.43
CA ASN A 319 7.58 23.40 -12.08
C ASN A 319 6.07 23.15 -11.96
N THR A 320 5.69 22.12 -11.22
CA THR A 320 4.29 21.71 -11.01
C THR A 320 3.70 22.24 -9.70
N TYR A 321 4.39 23.18 -9.03
CA TYR A 321 3.83 23.84 -7.85
C TYR A 321 2.82 24.91 -8.25
N PRO A 322 1.65 24.99 -7.56
CA PRO A 322 0.72 26.10 -7.76
C PRO A 322 1.35 27.43 -7.40
N ASP A 323 1.01 28.52 -8.11
CA ASP A 323 1.56 29.87 -7.90
C ASP A 323 1.40 30.34 -6.44
N TRP A 324 0.28 29.98 -5.81
CA TRP A 324 0.02 30.33 -4.41
C TRP A 324 0.85 29.53 -3.39
N ALA A 325 1.65 28.55 -3.80
CA ALA A 325 2.45 27.73 -2.88
C ALA A 325 3.44 28.58 -2.05
N SER A 326 3.92 29.69 -2.60
CA SER A 326 4.80 30.64 -1.91
C SER A 326 4.07 31.63 -1.00
N MET A 327 2.73 31.74 -1.09
CA MET A 327 1.93 32.66 -0.27
C MET A 327 1.83 32.17 1.18
N THR A 328 1.80 33.11 2.13
CA THR A 328 1.49 32.80 3.53
C THR A 328 0.06 32.26 3.67
N MET A 329 -0.22 31.54 4.75
CA MET A 329 -1.58 31.06 5.00
C MET A 329 -2.59 32.20 5.18
N GLU A 330 -2.14 33.33 5.71
CA GLU A 330 -2.95 34.54 5.89
C GLU A 330 -3.35 35.15 4.56
N ASP A 331 -2.40 35.32 3.64
CA ASP A 331 -2.63 35.84 2.30
C ASP A 331 -3.56 34.94 1.48
N ARG A 332 -3.34 33.62 1.56
CA ARG A 332 -4.23 32.63 0.91
C ARG A 332 -5.67 32.74 1.42
N ILE A 333 -5.88 32.90 2.73
CA ILE A 333 -7.20 33.06 3.31
C ILE A 333 -7.83 34.37 2.90
N ALA A 334 -7.09 35.49 2.87
CA ALA A 334 -7.57 36.78 2.45
C ALA A 334 -8.02 36.75 0.98
N PHE A 335 -7.19 36.19 0.11
CA PHE A 335 -7.51 36.00 -1.31
C PHE A 335 -8.77 35.15 -1.50
N ALA A 336 -8.79 33.97 -0.88
CA ALA A 336 -9.89 33.02 -0.98
C ALA A 336 -11.22 33.61 -0.47
N ARG A 337 -11.18 34.37 0.64
CA ARG A 337 -12.36 35.05 1.19
C ARG A 337 -12.91 36.11 0.24
N ASN A 338 -12.04 36.92 -0.36
CA ASN A 338 -12.46 37.92 -1.33
C ASN A 338 -13.10 37.28 -2.56
N HIS A 339 -12.48 36.20 -3.09
CA HIS A 339 -13.01 35.45 -4.22
C HIS A 339 -14.41 34.87 -3.93
N VAL A 340 -14.57 34.21 -2.78
CA VAL A 340 -15.86 33.61 -2.36
C VAL A 340 -16.92 34.69 -2.15
N SER A 341 -16.56 35.85 -1.58
CA SER A 341 -17.48 36.97 -1.38
C SER A 341 -17.93 37.55 -2.72
N GLY A 342 -17.04 37.72 -3.68
CA GLY A 342 -17.37 38.15 -5.04
C GLY A 342 -18.33 37.19 -5.74
N TRP A 343 -18.05 35.87 -5.68
CA TRP A 343 -18.96 34.87 -6.22
C TRP A 343 -20.37 34.97 -5.59
N LYS A 344 -20.44 35.04 -4.26
CA LYS A 344 -21.72 35.11 -3.56
C LYS A 344 -22.56 36.37 -3.91
N ALA A 345 -21.87 37.47 -4.24
CA ALA A 345 -22.51 38.68 -4.66
C ALA A 345 -23.10 38.61 -6.07
N SER A 346 -22.46 37.88 -6.98
CA SER A 346 -22.89 37.75 -8.38
C SER A 346 -23.77 36.51 -8.64
N GLU A 347 -23.43 35.35 -8.06
CA GLU A 347 -24.02 34.03 -8.39
C GLU A 347 -24.89 33.48 -7.24
N GLY A 348 -24.84 34.10 -6.04
CA GLY A 348 -25.62 33.68 -4.87
C GLY A 348 -24.85 32.69 -3.97
N PRO A 349 -25.57 32.05 -3.02
CA PRO A 349 -24.95 31.22 -1.98
C PRO A 349 -24.30 29.96 -2.53
N VAL A 350 -23.14 29.59 -1.96
CA VAL A 350 -22.43 28.34 -2.29
C VAL A 350 -23.01 27.19 -1.45
N VAL A 351 -23.39 26.09 -2.11
CA VAL A 351 -23.84 24.86 -1.44
C VAL A 351 -22.66 24.22 -0.71
N PRO A 352 -22.84 23.71 0.53
CA PRO A 352 -21.79 23.03 1.28
C PRO A 352 -21.18 21.87 0.49
N LEU A 353 -19.84 21.80 0.46
CA LEU A 353 -19.07 20.73 -0.22
C LEU A 353 -19.35 19.38 0.42
N ALA A 354 -19.87 18.43 -0.34
CA ALA A 354 -20.08 17.06 0.12
C ALA A 354 -18.79 16.24 0.02
N ILE A 355 -18.20 15.87 1.17
CA ILE A 355 -16.93 15.13 1.25
C ILE A 355 -17.21 13.69 1.67
N ALA A 356 -16.91 12.72 0.78
CA ALA A 356 -17.02 11.30 1.09
C ALA A 356 -15.78 10.81 1.85
N LEU A 357 -16.03 10.27 3.05
CA LEU A 357 -15.00 9.80 3.98
C LEU A 357 -15.45 8.49 4.65
N PRO A 358 -14.53 7.61 5.04
CA PRO A 358 -14.86 6.44 5.85
C PRO A 358 -15.47 6.85 7.21
N ASP A 359 -16.26 5.95 7.80
CA ASP A 359 -16.80 6.19 9.13
C ASP A 359 -15.82 5.72 10.22
N ALA A 360 -14.83 6.56 10.50
CA ALA A 360 -13.77 6.29 11.47
C ALA A 360 -13.35 7.55 12.22
N ALA A 361 -12.71 7.38 13.37
CA ALA A 361 -12.31 8.48 14.25
C ALA A 361 -11.38 9.48 13.55
N GLY A 362 -10.34 9.02 12.88
CA GLY A 362 -9.40 9.90 12.15
C GLY A 362 -10.05 10.60 10.96
N ALA A 363 -11.02 9.96 10.29
CA ALA A 363 -11.77 10.60 9.22
C ALA A 363 -12.66 11.76 9.75
N ARG A 364 -13.18 11.63 10.95
CA ARG A 364 -13.90 12.73 11.62
C ARG A 364 -12.96 13.90 11.98
N ILE A 365 -11.73 13.60 12.42
CA ILE A 365 -10.70 14.64 12.68
C ILE A 365 -10.38 15.36 11.37
N LEU A 366 -10.05 14.62 10.29
CA LEU A 366 -9.76 15.18 8.97
C LEU A 366 -10.88 16.10 8.49
N PHE A 367 -12.14 15.62 8.56
CA PHE A 367 -13.32 16.38 8.15
C PHE A 367 -13.46 17.69 8.93
N LYS A 368 -13.36 17.63 10.26
CA LYS A 368 -13.50 18.80 11.13
C LYS A 368 -12.46 19.88 10.84
N ARG A 369 -11.22 19.48 10.55
CA ARG A 369 -10.15 20.42 10.18
C ARG A 369 -10.44 21.07 8.82
N ILE A 370 -10.78 20.30 7.79
CA ILE A 370 -11.14 20.83 6.46
C ILE A 370 -12.37 21.74 6.57
N GLN A 371 -13.41 21.35 7.31
CA GLN A 371 -14.59 22.18 7.51
C GLN A 371 -14.25 23.50 8.19
N SER A 372 -13.40 23.46 9.22
CA SER A 372 -12.94 24.66 9.92
C SER A 372 -12.20 25.62 8.97
N ASP A 373 -11.29 25.07 8.15
CA ASP A 373 -10.52 25.86 7.18
C ASP A 373 -11.44 26.50 6.12
N LEU A 374 -12.43 25.76 5.59
CA LEU A 374 -13.40 26.27 4.64
C LEU A 374 -14.27 27.40 5.23
N ARG A 375 -14.68 27.30 6.50
CA ARG A 375 -15.46 28.35 7.17
C ARG A 375 -14.69 29.66 7.31
N ARG A 376 -13.36 29.59 7.43
CA ARG A 376 -12.51 30.82 7.46
C ARG A 376 -12.58 31.62 6.16
N VAL A 377 -12.88 30.98 5.03
CA VAL A 377 -13.03 31.63 3.73
C VAL A 377 -14.50 31.81 3.31
N GLY A 378 -15.45 31.56 4.22
CA GLY A 378 -16.88 31.74 3.97
C GLY A 378 -17.54 30.58 3.21
N LEU A 379 -16.91 29.40 3.12
CA LEU A 379 -17.48 28.17 2.59
C LEU A 379 -17.86 27.22 3.73
N ASP A 380 -18.61 26.17 3.43
CA ASP A 380 -18.89 25.08 4.38
C ASP A 380 -18.78 23.71 3.70
N ALA A 381 -18.69 22.65 4.49
CA ALA A 381 -18.65 21.27 4.03
C ALA A 381 -19.56 20.37 4.88
N ARG A 382 -20.02 19.28 4.28
CA ARG A 382 -20.72 18.20 4.97
C ARG A 382 -20.04 16.85 4.70
N LYS A 383 -19.89 16.04 5.74
CA LYS A 383 -19.41 14.65 5.62
C LYS A 383 -20.52 13.76 5.08
N VAL A 384 -20.18 12.88 4.14
CA VAL A 384 -21.05 11.80 3.66
C VAL A 384 -20.28 10.46 3.73
N GLY A 385 -20.98 9.35 3.66
CA GLY A 385 -20.37 8.02 3.60
C GLY A 385 -19.61 7.81 2.30
N ILE A 386 -18.66 6.87 2.31
CA ILE A 386 -17.77 6.62 1.17
C ILE A 386 -18.52 6.20 -0.10
N ASN A 387 -19.69 5.58 0.04
CA ASN A 387 -20.56 5.13 -1.05
C ASN A 387 -21.69 6.11 -1.38
N ASP A 388 -21.79 7.22 -0.64
CA ASP A 388 -22.83 8.21 -0.85
C ASP A 388 -22.47 9.18 -1.97
N SER A 389 -23.50 9.85 -2.51
CA SER A 389 -23.32 10.91 -3.50
C SER A 389 -22.53 12.08 -2.90
N SER A 390 -21.38 12.37 -3.48
CA SER A 390 -20.43 13.39 -3.02
C SER A 390 -19.97 14.32 -4.14
N ASP A 391 -19.36 15.42 -3.79
CA ASP A 391 -18.67 16.31 -4.73
C ASP A 391 -17.19 15.95 -4.79
N VAL A 392 -16.60 15.63 -3.64
CA VAL A 392 -15.22 15.12 -3.53
C VAL A 392 -15.18 13.84 -2.72
N GLN A 393 -14.20 12.98 -3.03
CA GLN A 393 -13.91 11.75 -2.32
C GLN A 393 -12.46 11.74 -1.88
N LEU A 394 -12.19 11.32 -0.65
CA LEU A 394 -10.83 11.09 -0.21
C LEU A 394 -10.22 9.91 -0.97
N MET A 395 -9.06 10.13 -1.55
CA MET A 395 -8.15 9.09 -2.03
C MET A 395 -7.10 8.82 -0.95
N ASP A 396 -6.84 7.56 -0.67
CA ASP A 396 -5.78 7.05 0.22
C ASP A 396 -5.21 5.77 -0.40
N GLU A 397 -4.42 5.94 -1.46
CA GLU A 397 -3.95 4.86 -2.34
C GLU A 397 -2.43 4.79 -2.35
N ILE A 398 -1.88 3.57 -2.27
CA ILE A 398 -0.44 3.31 -2.44
C ILE A 398 -0.14 2.98 -3.88
N ALA A 399 0.94 3.57 -4.42
CA ALA A 399 1.45 3.23 -5.74
C ALA A 399 2.10 1.83 -5.72
N PRO A 400 1.70 0.93 -6.62
CA PRO A 400 2.27 -0.42 -6.70
C PRO A 400 3.71 -0.41 -7.24
N TYR A 401 4.12 0.64 -7.94
CA TYR A 401 5.45 0.83 -8.52
C TYR A 401 5.80 2.32 -8.67
N ASP A 402 7.09 2.60 -8.91
CA ASP A 402 7.65 3.96 -8.91
C ASP A 402 7.58 4.58 -10.31
N SER A 403 6.39 5.01 -10.74
CA SER A 403 6.21 5.72 -12.01
C SER A 403 5.14 6.80 -11.94
N ALA A 404 5.41 7.95 -12.55
CA ALA A 404 4.46 9.02 -12.77
C ALA A 404 3.18 8.54 -13.47
N GLN A 405 3.31 7.57 -14.38
CA GLN A 405 2.20 6.96 -15.10
C GLN A 405 1.07 6.50 -14.16
N TRP A 406 1.41 5.80 -13.07
CA TRP A 406 0.38 5.33 -12.13
C TRP A 406 -0.38 6.49 -11.51
N PHE A 407 0.32 7.54 -11.07
CA PHE A 407 -0.29 8.71 -10.42
C PHE A 407 -1.24 9.42 -11.37
N LEU A 408 -0.80 9.72 -12.58
CA LEU A 408 -1.56 10.48 -13.57
C LEU A 408 -2.78 9.71 -14.08
N LYS A 409 -2.65 8.40 -14.29
CA LYS A 409 -3.76 7.54 -14.72
C LYS A 409 -4.91 7.41 -13.73
N GLN A 410 -4.72 7.86 -12.46
CA GLN A 410 -5.83 7.91 -11.51
C GLN A 410 -6.88 8.97 -11.86
N PHE A 411 -6.56 9.93 -12.73
CA PHE A 411 -7.39 11.08 -13.08
C PHE A 411 -7.95 11.03 -14.51
N THR A 412 -7.80 9.92 -15.22
CA THR A 412 -8.35 9.73 -16.58
C THR A 412 -9.88 9.70 -16.57
N CYS A 413 -10.51 10.08 -17.68
CA CYS A 413 -11.96 10.12 -17.85
C CYS A 413 -12.63 8.74 -17.74
N VAL A 414 -11.86 7.67 -17.82
CA VAL A 414 -12.35 6.32 -17.52
C VAL A 414 -12.51 6.07 -16.00
N LYS A 415 -11.75 6.79 -15.16
CA LYS A 415 -11.77 6.62 -13.69
C LYS A 415 -12.58 7.67 -12.95
N THR A 416 -12.76 8.86 -13.53
CA THR A 416 -13.48 9.98 -12.90
C THR A 416 -14.26 10.77 -13.92
N SER A 417 -15.40 11.31 -13.53
CA SER A 417 -16.22 12.19 -14.37
C SER A 417 -15.72 13.64 -14.41
N VAL A 418 -14.88 14.03 -13.46
CA VAL A 418 -14.21 15.33 -13.45
C VAL A 418 -12.80 15.12 -14.00
N CYS A 419 -12.64 15.17 -15.30
CA CYS A 419 -11.42 14.81 -16.02
C CYS A 419 -11.13 15.77 -17.20
N LEU A 420 -10.02 15.56 -17.87
CA LEU A 420 -9.56 16.33 -19.01
C LEU A 420 -9.24 15.37 -20.17
N ASN A 421 -10.00 15.47 -21.26
CA ASN A 421 -9.75 14.66 -22.47
C ASN A 421 -8.36 14.92 -23.07
N ASP A 422 -7.88 16.16 -23.04
CA ASP A 422 -6.56 16.52 -23.54
C ASP A 422 -5.44 15.91 -22.69
N ALA A 423 -5.64 15.79 -21.36
CA ALA A 423 -4.70 15.07 -20.49
C ALA A 423 -4.70 13.56 -20.79
N ASP A 424 -5.87 12.97 -21.04
CA ASP A 424 -5.97 11.56 -21.46
C ASP A 424 -5.25 11.29 -22.78
N ALA A 425 -5.43 12.17 -23.77
CA ALA A 425 -4.75 12.07 -25.06
C ALA A 425 -3.22 12.15 -24.89
N LYS A 426 -2.75 13.06 -24.04
CA LYS A 426 -1.32 13.23 -23.75
C LYS A 426 -0.74 12.06 -22.93
N ILE A 427 -1.51 11.46 -22.04
CA ILE A 427 -1.12 10.19 -21.38
C ILE A 427 -0.95 9.09 -22.42
N ALA A 428 -1.87 8.96 -23.37
CA ALA A 428 -1.78 7.95 -24.43
C ALA A 428 -0.55 8.18 -25.33
N GLU A 429 -0.22 9.43 -25.65
CA GLU A 429 1.01 9.80 -26.37
C GLU A 429 2.26 9.40 -25.58
N ALA A 430 2.30 9.71 -24.26
CA ALA A 430 3.39 9.31 -23.38
C ALA A 430 3.54 7.78 -23.28
N ASP A 431 2.43 7.05 -23.20
CA ASP A 431 2.45 5.59 -23.14
C ASP A 431 3.01 4.96 -24.44
N ALA A 432 2.77 5.57 -25.57
CA ALA A 432 3.27 5.11 -26.88
C ALA A 432 4.74 5.54 -27.15
N ALA A 433 5.28 6.51 -26.39
CA ALA A 433 6.62 7.02 -26.59
C ALA A 433 7.68 5.95 -26.24
N THR A 434 8.61 5.69 -27.15
CA THR A 434 9.75 4.78 -26.95
C THR A 434 10.93 5.48 -26.29
N ASN A 435 11.05 6.80 -26.43
CA ASN A 435 12.09 7.61 -25.79
C ASN A 435 11.64 8.01 -24.38
N LEU A 436 12.40 7.62 -23.36
CA LEU A 436 12.06 7.86 -21.95
C LEU A 436 12.08 9.35 -21.57
N GLN A 437 12.92 10.19 -22.18
CA GLN A 437 12.95 11.63 -21.92
C GLN A 437 11.69 12.32 -22.48
N ILE A 438 11.26 11.93 -23.69
CA ILE A 438 10.00 12.41 -24.26
C ILE A 438 8.83 12.01 -23.38
N LYS A 439 8.80 10.74 -22.93
CA LYS A 439 7.79 10.21 -22.00
C LYS A 439 7.74 11.03 -20.71
N ALA A 440 8.88 11.29 -20.08
CA ALA A 440 8.99 12.05 -18.82
C ALA A 440 8.47 13.49 -18.99
N ARG A 441 8.77 14.15 -20.12
CA ARG A 441 8.26 15.49 -20.43
C ARG A 441 6.73 15.48 -20.61
N LEU A 442 6.20 14.52 -21.36
CA LEU A 442 4.76 14.41 -21.58
C LEU A 442 4.01 14.19 -20.26
N TYR A 443 4.55 13.38 -19.34
CA TYR A 443 3.96 13.19 -18.01
C TYR A 443 4.02 14.49 -17.19
N ALA A 444 5.09 15.28 -17.26
CA ALA A 444 5.16 16.58 -16.60
C ALA A 444 4.10 17.57 -17.14
N GLU A 445 3.89 17.59 -18.46
CA GLU A 445 2.82 18.40 -19.06
C GLU A 445 1.44 17.97 -18.58
N VAL A 446 1.18 16.65 -18.48
CA VAL A 446 -0.08 16.12 -17.91
C VAL A 446 -0.26 16.56 -16.47
N GLU A 447 0.79 16.46 -15.63
CA GLU A 447 0.71 16.88 -14.23
C GLU A 447 0.33 18.37 -14.12
N ASN A 448 0.95 19.25 -14.92
CA ASN A 448 0.58 20.68 -14.96
C ASN A 448 -0.90 20.88 -15.31
N MET A 449 -1.39 20.21 -16.37
CA MET A 449 -2.80 20.30 -16.76
C MET A 449 -3.74 19.88 -15.60
N LEU A 450 -3.40 18.83 -14.86
CA LEU A 450 -4.20 18.36 -13.72
C LEU A 450 -4.11 19.29 -12.51
N VAL A 451 -2.94 19.88 -12.25
CA VAL A 451 -2.73 20.87 -11.18
C VAL A 451 -3.55 22.13 -11.47
N ASP A 452 -3.49 22.67 -12.69
CA ASP A 452 -4.22 23.87 -13.10
C ASP A 452 -5.76 23.70 -13.05
N HIS A 453 -6.22 22.47 -13.23
CA HIS A 453 -7.66 22.16 -13.16
C HIS A 453 -8.15 21.76 -11.77
N TYR A 454 -7.26 21.53 -10.82
CA TYR A 454 -7.62 21.12 -9.45
C TYR A 454 -8.63 19.97 -9.39
N ASN A 455 -8.47 18.97 -10.27
CA ASN A 455 -9.30 17.75 -10.23
C ASN A 455 -9.01 16.91 -8.98
N PHE A 456 -7.81 17.07 -8.45
CA PHE A 456 -7.34 16.50 -7.21
C PHE A 456 -6.67 17.58 -6.35
N ILE A 457 -6.98 17.57 -5.08
CA ILE A 457 -6.36 18.45 -4.08
C ILE A 457 -5.45 17.61 -3.20
N PRO A 458 -4.14 17.57 -3.48
CA PRO A 458 -3.18 16.83 -2.65
C PRO A 458 -3.17 17.39 -1.22
N ILE A 459 -3.12 16.51 -0.22
CA ILE A 459 -3.04 16.90 1.19
C ILE A 459 -1.69 16.48 1.76
N ALA A 460 -1.34 15.20 1.64
CA ALA A 460 -0.15 14.61 2.24
C ALA A 460 0.33 13.38 1.47
N VAL A 461 1.44 12.80 1.88
CA VAL A 461 1.83 11.43 1.54
C VAL A 461 0.87 10.47 2.26
N PRO A 462 0.43 9.36 1.66
CA PRO A 462 -0.35 8.35 2.39
C PRO A 462 0.42 7.84 3.61
N ILE A 463 -0.30 7.40 4.64
CA ILE A 463 0.29 6.68 5.77
C ILE A 463 -0.18 5.24 5.74
N ARG A 464 0.78 4.33 5.90
CA ARG A 464 0.53 2.96 6.34
C ARG A 464 1.32 2.73 7.63
N TRP A 465 0.67 2.08 8.58
CA TRP A 465 1.31 1.74 9.82
C TRP A 465 1.08 0.28 10.20
N SER A 466 2.01 -0.21 10.95
CA SER A 466 1.98 -1.54 11.54
C SER A 466 2.28 -1.44 13.04
N LEU A 467 1.81 -2.40 13.81
CA LEU A 467 2.27 -2.61 15.19
C LEU A 467 3.20 -3.81 15.19
N SER A 468 4.40 -3.61 15.69
CA SER A 468 5.42 -4.65 15.81
C SER A 468 6.42 -4.25 16.87
N ARG A 469 6.77 -5.17 17.76
CA ARG A 469 7.80 -4.91 18.78
C ARG A 469 9.15 -4.64 18.10
N PRO A 470 10.03 -3.83 18.77
CA PRO A 470 11.40 -3.66 18.30
C PRO A 470 12.11 -5.01 18.18
N GLY A 471 12.86 -5.19 17.08
CA GLY A 471 13.63 -6.42 16.83
C GLY A 471 12.83 -7.60 16.29
N GLN A 472 11.57 -7.41 15.88
CA GLN A 472 10.81 -8.47 15.20
C GLN A 472 11.55 -8.93 13.94
N ARG A 473 11.88 -10.22 13.87
CA ARG A 473 12.56 -10.83 12.73
C ARG A 473 11.75 -10.66 11.44
N GLY A 474 12.44 -10.44 10.32
CA GLY A 474 11.84 -10.37 8.97
C GLY A 474 10.82 -9.25 8.78
N PHE A 475 10.77 -8.27 9.71
CA PHE A 475 9.93 -7.09 9.60
C PHE A 475 10.77 -5.83 9.40
N ALA A 476 10.61 -5.19 8.25
CA ALA A 476 11.23 -3.91 7.93
C ALA A 476 10.18 -2.92 7.41
N VAL A 477 10.30 -1.65 7.76
CA VAL A 477 9.50 -0.58 7.13
C VAL A 477 9.98 -0.36 5.71
N ASN A 478 9.05 -0.20 4.76
CA ASN A 478 9.42 -0.12 3.36
C ASN A 478 8.45 0.74 2.53
N PRO A 479 8.87 1.21 1.31
CA PRO A 479 8.06 2.14 0.51
C PRO A 479 6.80 1.53 -0.12
N ARG A 480 6.58 0.22 0.03
CA ARG A 480 5.38 -0.47 -0.47
C ARG A 480 4.35 -0.73 0.63
N GLY A 481 4.72 -0.57 1.91
CA GLY A 481 3.90 -1.00 3.04
C GLY A 481 3.61 -2.50 2.97
N TRP A 482 4.58 -3.28 2.47
CA TRP A 482 4.45 -4.68 2.15
C TRP A 482 5.34 -5.54 3.07
N HIS A 483 4.75 -6.50 3.77
CA HIS A 483 5.46 -7.34 4.73
C HIS A 483 5.20 -8.82 4.43
N PRO A 484 6.16 -9.53 3.79
CA PRO A 484 6.03 -10.95 3.49
C PRO A 484 5.89 -11.78 4.76
N LEU A 485 4.95 -12.72 4.78
CA LEU A 485 4.68 -13.53 5.99
C LEU A 485 5.78 -14.55 6.28
N ASN A 486 6.36 -15.12 5.24
CA ASN A 486 7.42 -16.14 5.33
C ASN A 486 8.69 -15.59 6.00
N THR A 487 9.07 -14.35 5.72
CA THR A 487 10.27 -13.73 6.32
C THR A 487 10.14 -13.56 7.84
N LEU A 488 8.91 -13.38 8.35
CA LEU A 488 8.63 -13.22 9.78
C LEU A 488 9.03 -14.45 10.61
N VAL A 489 9.08 -15.62 10.00
CA VAL A 489 9.54 -16.88 10.60
C VAL A 489 10.85 -17.39 9.96
N GLY A 490 11.54 -16.51 9.23
CA GLY A 490 12.86 -16.79 8.66
C GLY A 490 12.87 -17.77 7.48
N ILE A 491 11.76 -17.84 6.74
CA ILE A 491 11.67 -18.61 5.48
C ILE A 491 11.94 -17.64 4.32
N PRO A 492 12.93 -17.89 3.45
CA PRO A 492 13.22 -17.02 2.30
C PRO A 492 12.11 -17.08 1.25
N ILE A 493 12.11 -16.10 0.33
CA ILE A 493 11.15 -16.05 -0.79
C ILE A 493 11.53 -17.05 -1.90
N SER A 494 12.82 -17.27 -2.09
CA SER A 494 13.40 -18.15 -3.13
C SER A 494 14.11 -19.34 -2.53
#